data_044d24a41fc124ead70c3a1993ca6447
#
_entry.id   044d24a41fc124ead70c3a1993ca6447
#
_cell.length_a   1.000
_cell.length_b   1.000
_cell.length_c   1.000
_cell.angle_alpha   90.00
_cell.angle_beta   90.00
_cell.angle_gamma   90.00
#
_symmetry.space_group_name_H-M   'P 1'
#
loop_
_entity.id
_entity.type
_entity.pdbx_description
1 polymer ?
#
loop_
_entity_poly.entity_id
_entity_poly.type
_entity_poly.pdbx_seq_one_letter_code
_entity_poly.pdbx_strand_id
1 'polypeptide(L)'
;MAIDNFCEGKNMEEYEVLKKAAAELNEIMHAAHINASDRAVYASGMLLAMHVLTPDSLYATEDTASHYIYRHLMDFLKDQLSPEMYQMTAREFQVLTSDPERDRYLDKLHKSYTQYIFCFIYQNIFRLSDGMDSIGELFGEFLKYTVQMATENGKVLTPSYISHLMAKLIHVKDT
;
A
#
# COMPACT_ATOMS: atom_id res chain seq x y z
N MET A 1 -36.00 -4.55 -9.68
CA MET A 1 -36.04 -3.32 -8.85
C MET A 1 -35.67 -3.51 -7.38
N ALA A 2 -35.64 -4.71 -6.82
CA ALA A 2 -35.27 -4.94 -5.40
C ALA A 2 -33.83 -5.47 -5.21
N ILE A 3 -33.15 -5.89 -6.27
CA ILE A 3 -31.81 -6.49 -6.19
C ILE A 3 -30.72 -5.39 -6.26
N ASP A 4 -30.96 -4.32 -7.01
CA ASP A 4 -29.98 -3.22 -7.16
C ASP A 4 -29.77 -2.43 -5.85
N ASN A 5 -30.83 -2.19 -5.08
CA ASN A 5 -30.74 -1.48 -3.80
C ASN A 5 -29.99 -2.26 -2.70
N PHE A 6 -29.93 -3.59 -2.79
CA PHE A 6 -29.22 -4.42 -1.82
C PHE A 6 -27.71 -4.41 -2.07
N CYS A 7 -27.30 -4.35 -3.33
CA CYS A 7 -25.89 -4.24 -3.71
C CYS A 7 -25.32 -2.85 -3.40
N GLU A 8 -26.09 -1.79 -3.65
CA GLU A 8 -25.67 -0.40 -3.34
C GLU A 8 -25.47 -0.16 -1.83
N GLY A 9 -26.34 -0.71 -0.99
CA GLY A 9 -26.23 -0.58 0.45
C GLY A 9 -25.02 -1.29 1.03
N LYS A 10 -24.70 -2.49 0.52
CA LYS A 10 -23.55 -3.28 0.96
C LYS A 10 -22.24 -2.64 0.53
N ASN A 11 -22.17 -2.13 -0.71
CA ASN A 11 -21.00 -1.42 -1.21
C ASN A 11 -20.74 -0.11 -0.45
N MET A 12 -21.76 0.60 0.00
CA MET A 12 -21.58 1.83 0.79
C MET A 12 -21.01 1.55 2.19
N GLU A 13 -21.45 0.47 2.83
CA GLU A 13 -20.94 0.07 4.15
C GLU A 13 -19.47 -0.37 4.06
N GLU A 14 -19.12 -1.16 3.06
CA GLU A 14 -17.74 -1.60 2.77
C GLU A 14 -16.83 -0.41 2.42
N TYR A 15 -17.33 0.57 1.68
CA TYR A 15 -16.63 1.80 1.35
C TYR A 15 -16.28 2.65 2.58
N GLU A 16 -17.22 2.85 3.49
CA GLU A 16 -16.97 3.61 4.72
C GLU A 16 -15.98 2.90 5.65
N VAL A 17 -16.01 1.56 5.68
CA VAL A 17 -15.03 0.74 6.41
C VAL A 17 -13.63 0.92 5.80
N LEU A 18 -13.52 0.86 4.48
CA LEU A 18 -12.24 1.05 3.77
C LEU A 18 -11.66 2.45 4.00
N LYS A 19 -12.49 3.47 3.89
CA LYS A 19 -12.09 4.87 4.12
C LYS A 19 -11.59 5.09 5.55
N LYS A 20 -12.29 4.53 6.52
CA LYS A 20 -11.87 4.57 7.93
C LYS A 20 -10.54 3.86 8.14
N ALA A 21 -10.38 2.67 7.55
CA ALA A 21 -9.13 1.91 7.62
C ALA A 21 -7.97 2.66 6.94
N ALA A 22 -8.21 3.32 5.82
CA ALA A 22 -7.20 4.13 5.14
C ALA A 22 -6.74 5.35 5.97
N ALA A 23 -7.68 6.04 6.62
CA ALA A 23 -7.37 7.14 7.53
C ALA A 23 -6.55 6.66 8.74
N GLU A 24 -6.95 5.54 9.32
CA GLU A 24 -6.25 4.92 10.45
C GLU A 24 -4.83 4.46 10.06
N LEU A 25 -4.67 3.88 8.86
CA LEU A 25 -3.37 3.51 8.31
C LEU A 25 -2.47 4.74 8.12
N ASN A 26 -3.02 5.87 7.66
CA ASN A 26 -2.26 7.10 7.54
C ASN A 26 -1.72 7.59 8.88
N GLU A 27 -2.51 7.51 9.96
CA GLU A 27 -2.07 7.86 11.32
C GLU A 27 -0.99 6.90 11.83
N ILE A 28 -1.13 5.60 11.55
CA ILE A 28 -0.11 4.59 11.89
C ILE A 28 1.21 4.91 11.18
N MET A 29 1.18 5.22 9.89
CA MET A 29 2.38 5.57 9.13
C MET A 29 2.98 6.91 9.58
N HIS A 30 2.14 7.85 10.02
CA HIS A 30 2.60 9.10 10.63
C HIS A 30 3.37 8.84 11.92
N ALA A 31 2.82 8.02 12.80
CA ALA A 31 3.47 7.63 14.05
C ALA A 31 4.78 6.85 13.81
N ALA A 32 4.90 6.15 12.68
CA ALA A 32 6.13 5.49 12.24
C ALA A 32 7.15 6.42 11.59
N HIS A 33 6.91 7.72 11.60
CA HIS A 33 7.78 8.73 10.94
C HIS A 33 7.96 8.51 9.43
N ILE A 34 7.00 7.86 8.75
CA ILE A 34 6.97 7.79 7.30
C ILE A 34 6.51 9.15 6.76
N ASN A 35 7.34 9.77 5.93
CA ASN A 35 7.02 11.06 5.34
C ASN A 35 5.70 11.01 4.55
N ALA A 36 4.92 12.08 4.57
CA ALA A 36 3.63 12.13 3.89
C ALA A 36 3.74 11.84 2.39
N SER A 37 4.83 12.30 1.73
CA SER A 37 5.15 12.02 0.33
C SER A 37 5.34 10.52 0.03
N ASP A 38 5.82 9.76 1.02
CA ASP A 38 6.23 8.38 0.83
C ASP A 38 5.14 7.37 1.21
N ARG A 39 4.13 7.81 1.96
CA ARG A 39 3.06 6.94 2.48
C ARG A 39 2.29 6.21 1.39
N ALA A 40 1.99 6.91 0.29
CA ALA A 40 1.29 6.30 -0.84
C ALA A 40 2.12 5.19 -1.49
N VAL A 41 3.42 5.43 -1.70
CA VAL A 41 4.35 4.43 -2.26
C VAL A 41 4.53 3.28 -1.29
N TYR A 42 4.69 3.59 0.00
CA TYR A 42 4.84 2.58 1.06
C TYR A 42 3.62 1.64 1.11
N ALA A 43 2.41 2.20 1.17
CA ALA A 43 1.18 1.41 1.19
C ALA A 43 0.98 0.60 -0.10
N SER A 44 1.34 1.16 -1.26
CA SER A 44 1.29 0.45 -2.55
C SER A 44 2.22 -0.75 -2.58
N GLY A 45 3.45 -0.59 -2.10
CA GLY A 45 4.40 -1.70 -2.00
C GLY A 45 3.89 -2.82 -1.10
N MET A 46 3.27 -2.46 0.03
CA MET A 46 2.63 -3.42 0.93
C MET A 46 1.47 -4.17 0.25
N LEU A 47 0.57 -3.45 -0.42
CA LEU A 47 -0.56 -4.05 -1.12
C LEU A 47 -0.12 -5.01 -2.23
N LEU A 48 0.87 -4.59 -3.03
CA LEU A 48 1.41 -5.45 -4.09
C LEU A 48 2.10 -6.70 -3.54
N ALA A 49 2.82 -6.57 -2.43
CA ALA A 49 3.48 -7.69 -1.78
C ALA A 49 2.50 -8.77 -1.32
N MET A 50 1.24 -8.41 -1.04
CA MET A 50 0.21 -9.37 -0.62
C MET A 50 -0.23 -10.35 -1.71
N HIS A 51 0.15 -10.12 -2.97
CA HIS A 51 -0.02 -11.11 -4.03
C HIS A 51 0.91 -12.33 -3.85
N VAL A 52 2.00 -12.17 -3.13
CA VAL A 52 3.03 -13.21 -2.94
C VAL A 52 3.31 -13.54 -1.48
N LEU A 53 2.91 -12.68 -0.56
CA LEU A 53 3.15 -12.83 0.87
C LEU A 53 1.85 -12.86 1.67
N THR A 54 1.93 -13.53 2.82
CA THR A 54 0.88 -13.54 3.84
C THR A 54 1.46 -13.05 5.17
N PRO A 55 0.63 -12.63 6.15
CA PRO A 55 1.12 -12.30 7.48
C PRO A 55 1.97 -13.40 8.11
N ASP A 56 1.58 -14.67 7.92
CA ASP A 56 2.29 -15.81 8.50
C ASP A 56 3.72 -15.95 7.94
N SER A 57 3.93 -15.62 6.66
CA SER A 57 5.26 -15.67 6.06
C SER A 57 6.22 -14.65 6.68
N LEU A 58 5.71 -13.53 7.19
CA LEU A 58 6.51 -12.51 7.86
C LEU A 58 6.94 -12.92 9.27
N TYR A 59 6.16 -13.76 9.94
CA TYR A 59 6.54 -14.27 11.27
C TYR A 59 7.62 -15.35 11.22
N ALA A 60 7.76 -16.01 10.08
CA ALA A 60 8.71 -17.10 9.88
C ALA A 60 10.10 -16.63 9.41
N THR A 61 10.27 -15.34 9.10
CA THR A 61 11.54 -14.81 8.59
C THR A 61 12.46 -14.34 9.73
N GLU A 62 13.79 -14.56 9.56
CA GLU A 62 14.83 -13.98 10.40
C GLU A 62 15.23 -12.56 9.93
N ASP A 63 14.80 -12.17 8.72
CA ASP A 63 15.04 -10.85 8.14
C ASP A 63 14.07 -9.82 8.74
N THR A 64 14.38 -8.51 8.64
CA THR A 64 13.39 -7.49 8.97
C THR A 64 12.21 -7.59 8.02
N ALA A 65 11.01 -7.30 8.53
CA ALA A 65 9.80 -7.41 7.72
C ALA A 65 9.86 -6.54 6.47
N SER A 66 10.40 -5.32 6.56
CA SER A 66 10.57 -4.41 5.43
C SER A 66 11.48 -4.97 4.35
N HIS A 67 12.64 -5.53 4.70
CA HIS A 67 13.55 -6.16 3.74
C HIS A 67 12.94 -7.40 3.11
N TYR A 68 12.27 -8.22 3.89
CA TYR A 68 11.59 -9.41 3.40
C TYR A 68 10.51 -9.06 2.39
N ILE A 69 9.64 -8.11 2.71
CA ILE A 69 8.60 -7.60 1.83
C ILE A 69 9.20 -7.04 0.55
N TYR A 70 10.18 -6.16 0.65
CA TYR A 70 10.83 -5.53 -0.51
C TYR A 70 11.43 -6.57 -1.46
N ARG A 71 12.19 -7.52 -0.93
CA ARG A 71 12.83 -8.56 -1.74
C ARG A 71 11.81 -9.39 -2.52
N HIS A 72 10.79 -9.90 -1.85
CA HIS A 72 9.76 -10.72 -2.51
C HIS A 72 8.89 -9.93 -3.47
N LEU A 73 8.60 -8.67 -3.15
CA LEU A 73 7.92 -7.76 -4.07
C LEU A 73 8.75 -7.54 -5.34
N MET A 74 10.05 -7.29 -5.21
CA MET A 74 10.92 -7.06 -6.36
C MET A 74 11.12 -8.34 -7.18
N ASP A 75 11.24 -9.50 -6.55
CA ASP A 75 11.29 -10.78 -7.27
C ASP A 75 10.01 -11.02 -8.08
N PHE A 76 8.84 -10.74 -7.50
CA PHE A 76 7.55 -10.83 -8.21
C PHE A 76 7.48 -9.87 -9.41
N LEU A 77 7.86 -8.62 -9.23
CA LEU A 77 7.77 -7.60 -10.27
C LEU A 77 8.78 -7.78 -11.40
N LYS A 78 9.88 -8.50 -11.16
CA LYS A 78 10.92 -8.74 -12.16
C LYS A 78 10.39 -9.41 -13.42
N ASP A 79 9.47 -10.36 -13.25
CA ASP A 79 8.87 -11.10 -14.37
C ASP A 79 7.67 -10.37 -14.99
N GLN A 80 7.17 -9.32 -14.34
CA GLN A 80 5.99 -8.56 -14.77
C GLN A 80 6.34 -7.27 -15.52
N LEU A 81 7.54 -6.75 -15.35
CA LEU A 81 7.95 -5.44 -15.84
C LEU A 81 9.10 -5.53 -16.85
N SER A 82 9.16 -4.54 -17.76
CA SER A 82 10.37 -4.36 -18.55
C SER A 82 11.56 -4.01 -17.67
N PRO A 83 12.83 -4.28 -18.10
CA PRO A 83 14.00 -3.95 -17.29
C PRO A 83 14.09 -2.50 -16.85
N GLU A 84 13.67 -1.58 -17.71
CA GLU A 84 13.65 -0.15 -17.42
C GLU A 84 12.60 0.20 -16.34
N MET A 85 11.37 -0.30 -16.53
CA MET A 85 10.28 -0.13 -15.56
C MET A 85 10.63 -0.76 -14.21
N TYR A 86 11.26 -1.93 -14.23
CA TYR A 86 11.71 -2.60 -13.02
C TYR A 86 12.70 -1.74 -12.22
N GLN A 87 13.71 -1.17 -12.87
CA GLN A 87 14.68 -0.30 -12.20
C GLN A 87 14.04 0.96 -11.60
N MET A 88 13.10 1.58 -12.32
CA MET A 88 12.37 2.74 -11.81
C MET A 88 11.53 2.36 -10.58
N THR A 89 10.79 1.29 -10.68
CA THR A 89 9.93 0.78 -9.59
C THR A 89 10.76 0.37 -8.36
N ALA A 90 11.91 -0.26 -8.56
CA ALA A 90 12.82 -0.63 -7.48
C ALA A 90 13.30 0.57 -6.68
N ARG A 91 13.63 1.68 -7.35
CA ARG A 91 14.03 2.93 -6.66
C ARG A 91 12.91 3.51 -5.82
N GLU A 92 11.71 3.53 -6.33
CA GLU A 92 10.55 4.07 -5.60
C GLU A 92 10.25 3.21 -4.36
N PHE A 93 10.23 1.90 -4.51
CA PHE A 93 9.95 1.00 -3.39
C PHE A 93 11.10 0.87 -2.37
N GLN A 94 12.26 1.47 -2.63
CA GLN A 94 13.32 1.55 -1.61
C GLN A 94 12.86 2.24 -0.31
N VAL A 95 11.79 3.03 -0.36
CA VAL A 95 11.19 3.61 0.85
C VAL A 95 10.80 2.55 1.89
N LEU A 96 10.50 1.32 1.46
CA LEU A 96 10.20 0.20 2.36
C LEU A 96 11.39 -0.18 3.26
N THR A 97 12.63 0.06 2.78
CA THR A 97 13.87 -0.34 3.45
C THR A 97 14.76 0.83 3.83
N SER A 98 14.26 2.07 3.72
CA SER A 98 15.07 3.28 3.84
C SER A 98 15.46 3.65 5.27
N ASP A 99 14.83 3.06 6.28
CA ASP A 99 15.07 3.41 7.68
C ASP A 99 15.28 2.17 8.57
N PRO A 100 16.54 1.67 8.64
CA PRO A 100 16.87 0.55 9.51
C PRO A 100 16.75 0.87 11.01
N GLU A 101 16.84 2.13 11.42
CA GLU A 101 16.70 2.52 12.83
C GLU A 101 15.25 2.45 13.27
N ARG A 102 14.32 2.87 12.40
CA ARG A 102 12.89 2.70 12.62
C ARG A 102 12.54 1.25 12.84
N ASP A 103 12.99 0.36 11.97
CA ASP A 103 12.72 -1.07 12.07
C ASP A 103 13.28 -1.65 13.38
N ARG A 104 14.53 -1.31 13.74
CA ARG A 104 15.13 -1.75 15.00
C ARG A 104 14.43 -1.23 16.25
N TYR A 105 13.97 0.02 16.23
CA TYR A 105 13.25 0.61 17.37
C TYR A 105 11.96 -0.16 17.64
N LEU A 106 11.30 -0.60 16.61
CA LEU A 106 9.98 -1.24 16.68
C LEU A 106 10.07 -2.75 16.85
N ASP A 107 11.15 -3.38 16.42
CA ASP A 107 11.46 -4.77 16.74
C ASP A 107 11.68 -5.01 18.24
N LYS A 108 12.08 -4.00 19.00
CA LYS A 108 12.15 -4.07 20.48
C LYS A 108 10.79 -4.28 21.14
N LEU A 109 9.70 -4.00 20.43
CA LEU A 109 8.33 -4.24 20.87
C LEU A 109 7.77 -5.59 20.40
N HIS A 110 8.62 -6.54 20.01
CA HIS A 110 8.30 -7.88 19.52
C HIS A 110 7.60 -7.96 18.14
N LYS A 111 7.42 -6.83 17.44
CA LYS A 111 6.95 -6.79 16.06
C LYS A 111 7.53 -5.58 15.36
N SER A 112 8.12 -5.76 14.18
CA SER A 112 8.49 -4.61 13.36
C SER A 112 7.23 -3.81 13.00
N TYR A 113 7.36 -2.51 12.94
CA TYR A 113 6.25 -1.64 12.59
C TYR A 113 5.77 -1.88 11.15
N THR A 114 6.70 -2.22 10.28
CA THR A 114 6.41 -2.63 8.91
C THR A 114 5.53 -3.87 8.89
N GLN A 115 5.83 -4.87 9.73
CA GLN A 115 5.01 -6.06 9.88
C GLN A 115 3.63 -5.74 10.41
N TYR A 116 3.53 -4.82 11.37
CA TYR A 116 2.25 -4.36 11.90
C TYR A 116 1.40 -3.66 10.83
N ILE A 117 2.00 -2.75 10.06
CA ILE A 117 1.33 -2.08 8.94
C ILE A 117 0.87 -3.10 7.90
N PHE A 118 1.71 -4.06 7.54
CA PHE A 118 1.35 -5.13 6.60
C PHE A 118 0.14 -5.93 7.09
N CYS A 119 0.15 -6.38 8.34
CA CYS A 119 -0.98 -7.10 8.92
C CYS A 119 -2.25 -6.25 8.95
N PHE A 120 -2.14 -4.96 9.28
CA PHE A 120 -3.27 -4.04 9.27
C PHE A 120 -3.88 -3.88 7.87
N ILE A 121 -3.05 -3.65 6.85
CA ILE A 121 -3.47 -3.56 5.45
C ILE A 121 -4.13 -4.87 5.01
N TYR A 122 -3.52 -6.01 5.32
CA TYR A 122 -4.06 -7.31 4.97
C TYR A 122 -5.44 -7.55 5.60
N GLN A 123 -5.60 -7.24 6.87
CA GLN A 123 -6.85 -7.50 7.61
C GLN A 123 -7.99 -6.56 7.20
N ASN A 124 -7.69 -5.28 6.99
CA ASN A 124 -8.70 -4.24 6.85
C ASN A 124 -8.90 -3.74 5.42
N ILE A 125 -7.91 -3.90 4.55
CA ILE A 125 -7.94 -3.36 3.19
C ILE A 125 -7.95 -4.47 2.15
N PHE A 126 -6.95 -5.35 2.17
CA PHE A 126 -6.82 -6.39 1.15
C PHE A 126 -8.02 -7.35 1.15
N ARG A 127 -8.53 -7.73 2.30
CA ARG A 127 -9.68 -8.64 2.44
C ARG A 127 -11.00 -8.01 2.02
N LEU A 128 -11.10 -6.68 2.06
CA LEU A 128 -12.30 -5.94 1.65
C LEU A 128 -12.31 -5.63 0.15
N SER A 129 -11.20 -5.86 -0.55
CA SER A 129 -11.00 -5.42 -1.93
C SER A 129 -11.61 -6.33 -2.99
N ASP A 130 -12.41 -7.32 -2.61
CA ASP A 130 -13.03 -8.25 -3.54
C ASP A 130 -14.10 -7.53 -4.38
N GLY A 131 -13.67 -6.92 -5.51
CA GLY A 131 -14.53 -6.23 -6.46
C GLY A 131 -14.66 -4.71 -6.30
N MET A 132 -13.94 -4.08 -5.36
CA MET A 132 -13.91 -2.63 -5.18
C MET A 132 -12.58 -2.04 -5.65
N ASP A 133 -12.59 -0.78 -6.08
CA ASP A 133 -11.37 0.02 -6.31
C ASP A 133 -10.76 0.48 -4.96
N SER A 134 -10.41 -0.50 -4.13
CA SER A 134 -9.80 -0.26 -2.82
C SER A 134 -8.47 0.47 -2.90
N ILE A 135 -7.78 0.33 -4.02
CA ILE A 135 -6.52 1.02 -4.28
C ILE A 135 -6.78 2.50 -4.57
N GLY A 136 -7.75 2.81 -5.44
CA GLY A 136 -8.14 4.19 -5.74
C GLY A 136 -8.63 4.94 -4.49
N GLU A 137 -9.42 4.29 -3.65
CA GLU A 137 -9.91 4.85 -2.38
C GLU A 137 -8.79 5.08 -1.37
N LEU A 138 -7.89 4.12 -1.21
CA LEU A 138 -6.71 4.26 -0.36
C LEU A 138 -5.84 5.45 -0.80
N PHE A 139 -5.60 5.59 -2.10
CA PHE A 139 -4.88 6.73 -2.65
C PHE A 139 -5.63 8.03 -2.47
N GLY A 140 -6.93 8.05 -2.67
CA GLY A 140 -7.78 9.22 -2.43
C GLY A 140 -7.65 9.73 -1.01
N GLU A 141 -7.57 8.83 -0.03
CA GLU A 141 -7.39 9.20 1.38
C GLU A 141 -5.98 9.78 1.62
N PHE A 142 -4.93 9.15 1.13
CA PHE A 142 -3.56 9.67 1.29
C PHE A 142 -3.32 10.99 0.58
N LEU A 143 -3.94 11.20 -0.58
CA LEU A 143 -3.83 12.46 -1.32
C LEU A 143 -4.43 13.64 -0.54
N LYS A 144 -5.45 13.44 0.29
CA LYS A 144 -6.00 14.52 1.13
C LYS A 144 -4.93 15.10 2.06
N TYR A 145 -4.10 14.26 2.64
CA TYR A 145 -3.04 14.68 3.57
C TYR A 145 -1.84 15.29 2.84
N THR A 146 -1.54 14.83 1.63
CA THR A 146 -0.47 15.40 0.80
C THR A 146 -0.88 16.72 0.15
N VAL A 147 -2.14 16.88 -0.24
CA VAL A 147 -2.66 18.14 -0.80
C VAL A 147 -2.70 19.25 0.27
N GLN A 148 -3.00 18.93 1.51
CA GLN A 148 -2.91 19.90 2.60
C GLN A 148 -1.49 20.44 2.82
N MET A 149 -0.46 19.62 2.62
CA MET A 149 0.95 20.05 2.63
C MET A 149 1.38 20.70 1.31
N ALA A 150 0.78 20.32 0.20
CA ALA A 150 1.13 20.79 -1.14
C ALA A 150 0.44 22.10 -1.53
N THR A 151 -0.53 22.60 -0.78
CA THR A 151 -1.05 23.96 -0.95
C THR A 151 0.03 25.02 -0.71
N GLU A 152 1.11 24.69 -0.06
CA GLU A 152 2.31 25.55 0.02
C GLU A 152 3.28 25.34 -1.16
N ASN A 153 3.25 24.22 -1.90
CA ASN A 153 4.20 23.89 -2.97
C ASN A 153 3.60 23.31 -4.27
N GLY A 154 2.31 23.34 -4.43
CA GLY A 154 1.56 23.18 -5.69
C GLY A 154 2.02 22.14 -6.67
N LYS A 155 1.89 20.87 -6.45
CA LYS A 155 1.65 19.75 -7.38
C LYS A 155 2.02 18.40 -6.75
N VAL A 156 1.02 17.64 -6.33
CA VAL A 156 1.21 16.21 -6.08
C VAL A 156 0.53 15.46 -7.22
N LEU A 157 1.36 14.92 -8.11
CA LEU A 157 0.91 13.97 -9.12
C LEU A 157 1.35 12.58 -8.66
N THR A 158 0.41 11.65 -8.61
CA THR A 158 0.77 10.23 -8.57
C THR A 158 1.69 9.98 -9.76
N PRO A 159 2.92 9.49 -9.55
CA PRO A 159 3.82 9.23 -10.66
C PRO A 159 3.13 8.37 -11.70
N SER A 160 3.18 8.77 -12.97
CA SER A 160 2.44 8.12 -14.07
C SER A 160 2.75 6.62 -14.19
N TYR A 161 3.95 6.20 -13.79
CA TYR A 161 4.36 4.80 -13.81
C TYR A 161 3.66 3.98 -12.70
N ILE A 162 3.37 4.55 -11.53
CA ILE A 162 2.57 3.88 -10.50
C ILE A 162 1.14 3.66 -11.02
N SER A 163 0.53 4.67 -11.60
CA SER A 163 -0.80 4.54 -12.21
C SER A 163 -0.83 3.50 -13.34
N HIS A 164 0.21 3.46 -14.17
CA HIS A 164 0.38 2.45 -15.22
C HIS A 164 0.60 1.04 -14.67
N LEU A 165 1.42 0.92 -13.65
CA LEU A 165 1.66 -0.35 -12.96
C LEU A 165 0.36 -0.89 -12.36
N MET A 166 -0.38 -0.03 -11.66
CA MET A 166 -1.66 -0.40 -11.06
C MET A 166 -2.67 -0.83 -12.12
N ALA A 167 -2.82 -0.06 -13.20
CA ALA A 167 -3.71 -0.40 -14.31
C ALA A 167 -3.36 -1.76 -14.96
N LYS A 168 -2.08 -2.08 -15.11
CA LYS A 168 -1.64 -3.38 -15.63
C LYS A 168 -1.91 -4.53 -14.65
N LEU A 169 -1.70 -4.31 -13.36
CA LEU A 169 -1.88 -5.35 -12.34
C LEU A 169 -3.35 -5.71 -12.12
N ILE A 170 -4.26 -4.76 -12.24
CA ILE A 170 -5.71 -5.03 -12.16
C ILE A 170 -6.32 -5.50 -13.48
N HIS A 171 -5.50 -5.85 -14.48
CA HIS A 171 -5.95 -6.41 -15.76
C HIS A 171 -7.02 -5.55 -16.46
N VAL A 172 -6.93 -4.23 -16.36
CA VAL A 172 -7.74 -3.35 -17.22
C VAL A 172 -7.31 -3.63 -18.66
N LYS A 173 -8.10 -4.46 -19.35
CA LYS A 173 -7.95 -4.64 -20.77
C LYS A 173 -8.32 -3.32 -21.43
N ASP A 174 -7.40 -2.80 -22.23
CA ASP A 174 -7.72 -1.71 -23.14
C ASP A 174 -8.92 -2.15 -24.01
N THR A 175 -10.06 -1.52 -23.80
CA THR A 175 -11.25 -1.65 -24.64
C THR A 175 -11.16 -0.65 -25.77
#